data_70d253a0cc5a880cae1437318b904a43
#
_entry.id   70d253a0cc5a880cae1437318b904a43
#
_cell.length_a   1.000
_cell.length_b   1.000
_cell.length_c   1.000
_cell.angle_alpha   90.00
_cell.angle_beta   90.00
_cell.angle_gamma   90.00
#
_symmetry.space_group_name_H-M   'P 1'
#
loop_
_entity.id
_entity.type
_entity.pdbx_description
1 polymer ?
#
loop_
_entity_poly.entity_id
_entity_poly.type
_entity_poly.pdbx_seq_one_letter_code
_entity_poly.pdbx_strand_id
1 'polypeptide(L)'
;MLVLKRDGRRESVKFDKITARIEKLCKGLNRDFVEPVKIAQKVIDGLYDGVSTVQLDDLAAEIAASMTTRHPDFAKLAARIAISNLHKVTSGSFSNTMKHMYTYVDAKTGENAPLLSSGTYGVIKKNAKKLDEAIDYDRDFNCDYFGY
;
A
#
# COMPACT_ATOMS: atom_id res chain seq x y z
N MET A 1 -6.91 -15.10 18.71
CA MET A 1 -5.84 -14.47 17.94
C MET A 1 -6.23 -13.04 17.62
N LEU A 2 -5.35 -12.08 17.93
CA LEU A 2 -5.57 -10.65 17.74
C LEU A 2 -4.64 -10.12 16.65
N VAL A 3 -5.10 -9.11 15.90
CA VAL A 3 -4.28 -8.34 14.95
C VAL A 3 -4.13 -6.90 15.43
N LEU A 4 -2.96 -6.33 15.17
CA LEU A 4 -2.67 -4.93 15.43
C LEU A 4 -3.01 -4.10 14.19
N LYS A 5 -3.95 -3.18 14.34
CA LYS A 5 -4.32 -2.22 13.29
C LYS A 5 -3.29 -1.11 13.15
N ARG A 6 -3.30 -0.39 12.00
CA ARG A 6 -2.42 0.77 11.75
C ARG A 6 -2.60 1.90 12.76
N ASP A 7 -3.77 2.03 13.34
CA ASP A 7 -4.09 3.00 14.39
C ASP A 7 -3.76 2.53 15.82
N GLY A 8 -3.07 1.39 15.96
CA GLY A 8 -2.65 0.80 17.23
C GLY A 8 -3.73 -0.03 17.95
N ARG A 9 -4.96 -0.08 17.44
CA ARG A 9 -6.02 -0.91 18.04
C ARG A 9 -5.75 -2.40 17.81
N ARG A 10 -6.16 -3.21 18.76
CA ARG A 10 -6.17 -4.67 18.65
C ARG A 10 -7.59 -5.16 18.37
N GLU A 11 -7.74 -5.99 17.34
CA GLU A 11 -9.01 -6.60 16.96
C GLU A 11 -8.85 -8.11 16.77
N SER A 12 -9.93 -8.87 16.99
CA SER A 12 -9.95 -10.28 16.62
C SER A 12 -9.73 -10.47 15.12
N VAL A 13 -8.92 -11.44 14.76
CA VAL A 13 -8.72 -11.83 13.36
C VAL A 13 -10.06 -12.24 12.76
N LYS A 14 -10.36 -11.68 11.60
CA LYS A 14 -11.52 -12.08 10.77
C LYS A 14 -10.98 -12.60 9.45
N PHE A 15 -10.96 -13.92 9.29
CA PHE A 15 -10.45 -14.60 8.10
C PHE A 15 -11.20 -14.17 6.83
N ASP A 16 -12.50 -13.94 6.94
CA ASP A 16 -13.32 -13.45 5.84
C ASP A 16 -12.84 -12.11 5.29
N LYS A 17 -12.33 -11.22 6.15
CA LYS A 17 -11.79 -9.93 5.72
C LYS A 17 -10.48 -10.09 4.93
N ILE A 18 -9.66 -11.09 5.26
CA ILE A 18 -8.43 -11.40 4.52
C ILE A 18 -8.80 -11.90 3.13
N THR A 19 -9.69 -12.88 3.05
CA THR A 19 -10.16 -13.43 1.78
C THR A 19 -10.82 -12.37 0.90
N ALA A 20 -11.76 -11.60 1.44
CA ALA A 20 -12.46 -10.55 0.71
C ALA A 20 -11.52 -9.44 0.18
N ARG A 21 -10.45 -9.12 0.93
CA ARG A 21 -9.44 -8.17 0.49
C ARG A 21 -8.67 -8.69 -0.73
N ILE A 22 -8.19 -9.93 -0.68
CA ILE A 22 -7.47 -10.56 -1.79
C ILE A 22 -8.39 -10.70 -2.99
N GLU A 23 -9.63 -11.14 -2.79
CA GLU A 23 -10.69 -11.25 -3.80
C GLU A 23 -10.87 -9.93 -4.58
N LYS A 24 -10.99 -8.81 -3.85
CA LYS A 24 -11.14 -7.48 -4.46
C LYS A 24 -9.97 -7.12 -5.37
N LEU A 25 -8.75 -7.51 -5.02
CA LEU A 25 -7.54 -7.23 -5.79
C LEU A 25 -7.34 -8.17 -6.98
N CYS A 26 -8.05 -9.31 -7.01
CA CYS A 26 -8.05 -10.25 -8.14
C CYS A 26 -8.93 -9.82 -9.33
N LYS A 27 -9.60 -8.68 -9.25
CA LYS A 27 -10.48 -8.22 -10.36
C LYS A 27 -9.69 -8.12 -11.67
N GLY A 28 -10.20 -8.80 -12.72
CA GLY A 28 -9.60 -8.80 -14.06
C GLY A 28 -8.35 -9.69 -14.21
N LEU A 29 -7.99 -10.48 -13.19
CA LEU A 29 -6.98 -11.53 -13.29
C LEU A 29 -7.61 -12.87 -13.70
N ASN A 30 -6.78 -13.78 -14.22
CA ASN A 30 -7.23 -15.11 -14.64
C ASN A 30 -7.62 -15.95 -13.41
N ARG A 31 -8.93 -16.14 -13.24
CA ARG A 31 -9.54 -16.82 -12.07
C ARG A 31 -9.37 -18.35 -12.09
N ASP A 32 -9.02 -18.93 -13.22
CA ASP A 32 -8.77 -20.38 -13.31
C ASP A 32 -7.44 -20.75 -12.61
N PHE A 33 -6.50 -19.81 -12.53
CA PHE A 33 -5.21 -20.02 -11.89
C PHE A 33 -5.08 -19.25 -10.57
N VAL A 34 -5.57 -18.00 -10.53
CA VAL A 34 -5.46 -17.13 -9.35
C VAL A 34 -6.68 -17.29 -8.45
N GLU A 35 -6.60 -18.24 -7.52
CA GLU A 35 -7.64 -18.50 -6.53
C GLU A 35 -7.37 -17.74 -5.23
N PRO A 36 -8.15 -16.69 -4.90
CA PRO A 36 -7.95 -15.88 -3.69
C PRO A 36 -8.01 -16.69 -2.40
N VAL A 37 -8.88 -17.69 -2.34
CA VAL A 37 -9.06 -18.55 -1.17
C VAL A 37 -7.78 -19.32 -0.83
N LYS A 38 -7.08 -19.85 -1.84
CA LYS A 38 -5.80 -20.56 -1.63
C LYS A 38 -4.71 -19.65 -1.09
N ILE A 39 -4.68 -18.39 -1.55
CA ILE A 39 -3.72 -17.40 -1.04
C ILE A 39 -4.10 -17.02 0.38
N ALA A 40 -5.37 -16.71 0.64
CA ALA A 40 -5.86 -16.39 1.97
C ALA A 40 -5.56 -17.51 2.97
N GLN A 41 -5.73 -18.77 2.59
CA GLN A 41 -5.43 -19.92 3.44
C GLN A 41 -3.95 -19.96 3.81
N LYS A 42 -3.03 -19.78 2.86
CA LYS A 42 -1.59 -19.72 3.14
C LYS A 42 -1.22 -18.54 4.04
N VAL A 43 -1.89 -17.40 3.88
CA VAL A 43 -1.70 -16.24 4.77
C VAL A 43 -2.16 -16.59 6.18
N ILE A 44 -3.31 -17.25 6.30
CA ILE A 44 -3.88 -17.67 7.59
C ILE A 44 -2.96 -18.68 8.30
N ASP A 45 -2.39 -19.62 7.56
CA ASP A 45 -1.44 -20.61 8.09
C ASP A 45 -0.14 -19.96 8.65
N GLY A 46 0.24 -18.80 8.11
CA GLY A 46 1.38 -18.00 8.59
C GLY A 46 1.07 -17.01 9.71
N LEU A 47 -0.18 -16.97 10.21
CA LEU A 47 -0.58 -16.02 11.25
C LEU A 47 -0.04 -16.38 12.63
N TYR A 48 0.33 -15.33 13.37
CA TYR A 48 0.64 -15.40 14.78
C TYR A 48 -0.10 -14.29 15.56
N ASP A 49 -0.23 -14.46 16.87
CA ASP A 49 -0.94 -13.49 17.70
C ASP A 49 -0.17 -12.17 17.78
N GLY A 50 -0.90 -11.06 17.59
CA GLY A 50 -0.31 -9.72 17.59
C GLY A 50 0.28 -9.26 16.25
N VAL A 51 0.17 -10.06 15.17
CA VAL A 51 0.62 -9.65 13.83
C VAL A 51 -0.05 -8.35 13.39
N SER A 52 0.71 -7.44 12.80
CA SER A 52 0.14 -6.19 12.27
C SER A 52 -0.56 -6.41 10.92
N THR A 53 -1.54 -5.55 10.62
CA THR A 53 -2.20 -5.60 9.30
C THR A 53 -1.26 -5.22 8.15
N VAL A 54 -0.15 -4.52 8.42
CA VAL A 54 0.92 -4.25 7.44
C VAL A 54 1.64 -5.56 7.12
N GLN A 55 2.12 -6.26 8.15
CA GLN A 55 2.79 -7.57 7.98
C GLN A 55 1.90 -8.60 7.28
N LEU A 56 0.57 -8.56 7.53
CA LEU A 56 -0.38 -9.40 6.80
C LEU A 56 -0.43 -9.09 5.30
N ASP A 57 -0.44 -7.81 4.95
CA ASP A 57 -0.41 -7.38 3.55
C ASP A 57 0.93 -7.79 2.90
N ASP A 58 2.06 -7.61 3.59
CA ASP A 58 3.39 -7.98 3.09
C ASP A 58 3.49 -9.51 2.88
N LEU A 59 3.06 -10.31 3.87
CA LEU A 59 3.02 -11.76 3.75
C LEU A 59 2.14 -12.22 2.58
N ALA A 60 0.97 -11.57 2.38
CA ALA A 60 0.09 -11.90 1.26
C ALA A 60 0.73 -11.59 -0.09
N ALA A 61 1.47 -10.46 -0.20
CA ALA A 61 2.20 -10.10 -1.40
C ALA A 61 3.34 -11.08 -1.69
N GLU A 62 4.11 -11.48 -0.69
CA GLU A 62 5.19 -12.46 -0.81
C GLU A 62 4.68 -13.84 -1.24
N ILE A 63 3.58 -14.31 -0.63
CA ILE A 63 2.93 -15.57 -1.01
C ILE A 63 2.47 -15.52 -2.47
N ALA A 64 1.81 -14.43 -2.88
CA ALA A 64 1.39 -14.28 -4.27
C ALA A 64 2.61 -14.23 -5.21
N ALA A 65 3.67 -13.49 -4.87
CA ALA A 65 4.91 -13.44 -5.66
C ALA A 65 5.57 -14.81 -5.81
N SER A 66 5.61 -15.62 -4.75
CA SER A 66 6.17 -16.98 -4.80
C SER A 66 5.41 -17.93 -5.75
N MET A 67 4.15 -17.60 -6.06
CA MET A 67 3.32 -18.40 -6.96
C MET A 67 3.42 -17.97 -8.43
N THR A 68 4.26 -16.99 -8.77
CA THR A 68 4.44 -16.47 -10.14
C THR A 68 4.86 -17.55 -11.14
N THR A 69 5.56 -18.59 -10.68
CA THR A 69 5.94 -19.75 -11.49
C THR A 69 4.74 -20.55 -12.01
N ARG A 70 3.56 -20.42 -11.38
CA ARG A 70 2.32 -21.08 -11.80
C ARG A 70 1.55 -20.29 -12.85
N HIS A 71 1.52 -18.96 -12.70
CA HIS A 71 0.87 -18.05 -13.64
C HIS A 71 1.36 -16.61 -13.42
N PRO A 72 1.62 -15.82 -14.51
CA PRO A 72 2.15 -14.46 -14.39
C PRO A 72 1.22 -13.48 -13.66
N ASP A 73 -0.08 -13.73 -13.64
CA ASP A 73 -1.03 -12.88 -12.92
C ASP A 73 -0.83 -12.87 -11.40
N PHE A 74 -0.12 -13.85 -10.84
CA PHE A 74 0.29 -13.80 -9.43
C PHE A 74 1.26 -12.65 -9.14
N ALA A 75 2.16 -12.32 -10.09
CA ALA A 75 3.04 -11.14 -9.95
C ALA A 75 2.24 -9.83 -9.94
N LYS A 76 1.18 -9.75 -10.75
CA LYS A 76 0.26 -8.59 -10.76
C LYS A 76 -0.54 -8.50 -9.46
N LEU A 77 -1.03 -9.63 -8.95
CA LEU A 77 -1.74 -9.66 -7.67
C LEU A 77 -0.82 -9.23 -6.52
N ALA A 78 0.41 -9.75 -6.48
CA ALA A 78 1.41 -9.37 -5.48
C ALA A 78 1.69 -7.87 -5.50
N ALA A 79 1.90 -7.29 -6.68
CA ALA A 79 2.05 -5.84 -6.86
C ALA A 79 0.84 -5.06 -6.33
N ARG A 80 -0.38 -5.49 -6.68
CA ARG A 80 -1.60 -4.81 -6.24
C ARG A 80 -1.75 -4.83 -4.71
N ILE A 81 -1.38 -5.92 -4.05
CA ILE A 81 -1.40 -6.01 -2.59
C ILE A 81 -0.38 -5.03 -2.00
N ALA A 82 0.86 -5.04 -2.48
CA ALA A 82 1.94 -4.18 -1.99
C ALA A 82 1.61 -2.69 -2.22
N ILE A 83 1.18 -2.31 -3.42
CA ILE A 83 0.79 -0.94 -3.78
C ILE A 83 -0.41 -0.48 -2.94
N SER A 84 -1.43 -1.34 -2.77
CA SER A 84 -2.57 -1.03 -1.90
C SER A 84 -2.16 -0.86 -0.43
N ASN A 85 -1.11 -1.57 0.03
CA ASN A 85 -0.52 -1.37 1.34
C ASN A 85 0.18 -0.01 1.43
N LEU A 86 0.98 0.35 0.43
CA LEU A 86 1.66 1.65 0.33
C LEU A 86 0.65 2.83 0.32
N HIS A 87 -0.42 2.74 -0.47
CA HIS A 87 -1.45 3.78 -0.54
C HIS A 87 -2.16 4.03 0.80
N LYS A 88 -2.15 3.07 1.73
CA LYS A 88 -2.73 3.24 3.06
C LYS A 88 -1.83 4.00 4.03
N VAL A 89 -0.54 4.06 3.78
CA VAL A 89 0.46 4.72 4.64
C VAL A 89 1.00 6.01 4.06
N THR A 90 0.69 6.29 2.79
CA THR A 90 1.10 7.50 2.09
C THR A 90 -0.07 8.47 1.90
N SER A 91 0.23 9.75 1.72
CA SER A 91 -0.78 10.76 1.40
C SER A 91 -1.22 10.66 -0.06
N GLY A 92 -2.54 10.63 -0.30
CA GLY A 92 -3.12 10.71 -1.64
C GLY A 92 -3.16 12.13 -2.23
N SER A 93 -2.52 13.13 -1.62
CA SER A 93 -2.46 14.50 -2.09
C SER A 93 -1.03 14.97 -2.24
N PHE A 94 -0.62 15.25 -3.48
CA PHE A 94 0.70 15.80 -3.79
C PHE A 94 0.93 17.14 -3.09
N SER A 95 -0.04 18.05 -3.19
CA SER A 95 0.09 19.39 -2.59
C SER A 95 0.25 19.32 -1.07
N ASN A 96 -0.42 18.39 -0.41
CA ASN A 96 -0.30 18.17 1.04
C ASN A 96 1.08 17.63 1.42
N THR A 97 1.59 16.69 0.64
CA THR A 97 2.96 16.16 0.81
C THR A 97 4.00 17.27 0.66
N MET A 98 3.86 18.10 -0.38
CA MET A 98 4.77 19.24 -0.61
C MET A 98 4.69 20.27 0.53
N LYS A 99 3.50 20.49 1.10
CA LYS A 99 3.35 21.32 2.30
C LYS A 99 4.13 20.77 3.48
N HIS A 100 4.01 19.48 3.76
CA HIS A 100 4.75 18.82 4.84
C HIS A 100 6.26 18.93 4.62
N MET A 101 6.74 18.75 3.39
CA MET A 101 8.16 18.91 3.04
C MET A 101 8.65 20.36 3.25
N TYR A 102 7.82 21.35 2.93
CA TYR A 102 8.15 22.75 3.13
C TYR A 102 8.15 23.17 4.61
N THR A 103 7.24 22.61 5.40
CA THR A 103 7.12 22.88 6.84
C THR A 103 7.86 21.87 7.71
N TYR A 104 8.80 21.13 7.13
CA TYR A 104 9.56 20.12 7.86
C TYR A 104 10.40 20.74 8.96
N VAL A 105 10.35 20.14 10.13
CA VAL A 105 11.15 20.51 11.31
C VAL A 105 12.12 19.38 11.60
N ASP A 106 13.40 19.70 11.76
CA ASP A 106 14.41 18.71 12.14
C ASP A 106 14.13 18.20 13.57
N ALA A 107 13.95 16.88 13.69
CA ALA A 107 13.62 16.26 14.97
C ALA A 107 14.76 16.36 16.01
N LYS A 108 16.01 16.60 15.59
CA LYS A 108 17.16 16.71 16.49
C LYS A 108 17.36 18.14 16.99
N THR A 109 17.21 19.12 16.10
CA THR A 109 17.47 20.54 16.44
C THR A 109 16.20 21.29 16.83
N GLY A 110 15.01 20.81 16.42
CA GLY A 110 13.74 21.52 16.59
C GLY A 110 13.60 22.74 15.67
N GLU A 111 14.52 22.95 14.74
CA GLU A 111 14.50 24.09 13.83
C GLU A 111 13.77 23.75 12.52
N ASN A 112 13.23 24.78 11.86
CA ASN A 112 12.65 24.64 10.53
C ASN A 112 13.75 24.29 9.53
N ALA A 113 13.60 23.15 8.86
CA ALA A 113 14.52 22.65 7.84
C ALA A 113 13.75 22.32 6.54
N PRO A 114 13.21 23.31 5.82
CA PRO A 114 12.38 23.07 4.65
C PRO A 114 13.16 22.31 3.57
N LEU A 115 12.54 21.24 3.05
CA LEU A 115 13.11 20.40 1.99
C LEU A 115 12.82 20.97 0.58
N LEU A 116 12.03 22.04 0.51
CA LEU A 116 11.68 22.77 -0.72
C LEU A 116 12.05 24.24 -0.60
N SER A 117 12.44 24.85 -1.72
CA SER A 117 12.62 26.30 -1.77
C SER A 117 11.27 27.03 -1.66
N SER A 118 11.28 28.25 -1.13
CA SER A 118 10.09 29.09 -1.04
C SER A 118 9.47 29.41 -2.42
N GLY A 119 10.30 29.57 -3.44
CA GLY A 119 9.86 29.80 -4.82
C GLY A 119 9.12 28.60 -5.38
N THR A 120 9.68 27.39 -5.25
CA THR A 120 9.05 26.14 -5.69
C THR A 120 7.75 25.89 -4.95
N TYR A 121 7.74 26.04 -3.64
CA TYR A 121 6.53 25.87 -2.85
C TYR A 121 5.45 26.91 -3.21
N GLY A 122 5.83 28.14 -3.50
CA GLY A 122 4.90 29.19 -3.97
C GLY A 122 4.19 28.82 -5.27
N VAL A 123 4.90 28.23 -6.24
CA VAL A 123 4.31 27.73 -7.51
C VAL A 123 3.37 26.58 -7.25
N ILE A 124 3.79 25.61 -6.42
CA ILE A 124 2.95 24.45 -6.06
C ILE A 124 1.66 24.91 -5.37
N LYS A 125 1.77 25.81 -4.40
CA LYS A 125 0.61 26.34 -3.66
C LYS A 125 -0.40 27.02 -4.58
N LYS A 126 0.06 27.81 -5.58
CA LYS A 126 -0.81 28.47 -6.55
C LYS A 126 -1.53 27.48 -7.48
N ASN A 127 -0.91 26.35 -7.79
CA ASN A 127 -1.41 25.36 -8.73
C ASN A 127 -1.83 24.05 -8.06
N ALA A 128 -2.03 24.04 -6.74
CA ALA A 128 -2.23 22.82 -5.94
C ALA A 128 -3.30 21.90 -6.53
N LYS A 129 -4.49 22.42 -6.80
CA LYS A 129 -5.60 21.65 -7.36
C LYS A 129 -5.25 21.05 -8.73
N LYS A 130 -4.65 21.83 -9.62
CA LYS A 130 -4.28 21.37 -10.97
C LYS A 130 -3.20 20.27 -10.91
N LEU A 131 -2.26 20.39 -9.98
CA LEU A 131 -1.19 19.40 -9.79
C LEU A 131 -1.73 18.12 -9.15
N ASP A 132 -2.60 18.22 -8.16
CA ASP A 132 -3.24 17.04 -7.53
C ASP A 132 -4.11 16.28 -8.54
N GLU A 133 -4.87 16.99 -9.41
CA GLU A 133 -5.70 16.38 -10.45
C GLU A 133 -4.88 15.77 -11.61
N ALA A 134 -3.65 16.23 -11.84
CA ALA A 134 -2.79 15.71 -12.90
C ALA A 134 -2.12 14.38 -12.54
N ILE A 135 -2.09 14.00 -11.27
CA ILE A 135 -1.52 12.73 -10.81
C ILE A 135 -2.60 11.65 -10.82
N ASP A 136 -2.39 10.64 -11.65
CA ASP A 136 -3.23 9.45 -11.75
C ASP A 136 -2.59 8.30 -10.99
N TYR A 137 -3.05 8.05 -9.76
CA TYR A 137 -2.54 7.00 -8.89
C TYR A 137 -2.91 5.57 -9.35
N ASP A 138 -3.88 5.43 -10.27
CA ASP A 138 -4.19 4.11 -10.84
C ASP A 138 -3.04 3.58 -11.71
N ARG A 139 -2.15 4.48 -12.18
CA ARG A 139 -0.95 4.11 -12.93
C ARG A 139 0.07 3.33 -12.09
N ASP A 140 0.03 3.44 -10.78
CA ASP A 140 0.89 2.66 -9.88
C ASP A 140 0.67 1.15 -10.07
N PHE A 141 -0.57 0.75 -10.41
CA PHE A 141 -0.93 -0.66 -10.67
C PHE A 141 -0.45 -1.22 -12.02
N ASN A 142 0.24 -0.42 -12.83
CA ASN A 142 0.85 -0.89 -14.09
C ASN A 142 2.17 -1.67 -13.88
N CYS A 143 2.76 -1.60 -12.69
CA CYS A 143 3.93 -2.37 -12.33
C CYS A 143 3.53 -3.79 -11.88
N ASP A 144 4.41 -4.77 -12.13
CA ASP A 144 4.36 -6.05 -11.43
C ASP A 144 5.14 -5.99 -10.10
N TYR A 145 5.14 -7.09 -9.35
CA TYR A 145 5.79 -7.12 -8.02
C TYR A 145 7.31 -6.90 -8.09
N PHE A 146 7.96 -7.33 -9.15
CA PHE A 146 9.41 -7.20 -9.33
C PHE A 146 9.80 -5.82 -9.89
N GLY A 147 8.85 -5.10 -10.47
CA GLY A 147 9.00 -3.70 -10.91
C GLY A 147 8.62 -2.67 -9.85
N TYR A 148 8.00 -3.12 -8.78
CA TYR A 148 7.63 -2.32 -7.61
C TYR A 148 8.81 -2.23 -6.63
#